data_32b3b3e1169a4fcf2daeeaf152c83452
#
_entry.id   32b3b3e1169a4fcf2daeeaf152c83452
#
_cell.length_a   1.000
_cell.length_b   1.000
_cell.length_c   1.000
_cell.angle_alpha   90.00
_cell.angle_beta   90.00
_cell.angle_gamma   90.00
#
_symmetry.space_group_name_H-M   'P 1'
#
loop_
_entity.id
_entity.type
_entity.pdbx_description
1 polymer ?
#
loop_
_entity_poly.entity_id
_entity_poly.type
_entity_poly.pdbx_seq_one_letter_code
_entity_poly.pdbx_strand_id
1 'polypeptide(L)'
;MEALFRNKQLGGTSMTAQEMTMRHDPQTPPADSTTKRIFIGPNGLRAGWRLLIFMAIIMAMSKVAQIILRRFYPAALDPAQLTPMRIIAPDLLVCFILAVAAGIMSKMEGRRLGQYGLPRSEALRKNFWVGILIGLLATSSTVLGIFALHGVRFTSAAVHGTAILTAAAAWGLAFLLAGLAEEFLFRGYAQFTLTTGMGFWPSAFLLSGLFGLVHASNGGESVLGVLSVVSFGLLLCLFLRRTGNLWCAVGFHLGYDWGQTFLYGVPNSGLLPSQSLLNASFSGPRWLTGGTVGPEASLFCPIILAIVAIVFSLKYREARYQPLNGPSAS
;
A
#
# COMPACT_ATOMS: atom_id res chain seq x y z
N MET A 1 61.42 14.72 -66.27
CA MET A 1 62.72 15.23 -65.85
C MET A 1 62.81 14.97 -64.35
N GLU A 2 63.47 13.89 -64.12
CA GLU A 2 64.62 13.69 -63.23
C GLU A 2 64.36 14.02 -61.75
N ALA A 3 64.26 13.07 -60.98
CA ALA A 3 65.31 12.28 -60.26
C ALA A 3 65.64 12.92 -58.93
N LEU A 4 65.58 12.26 -57.87
CA LEU A 4 66.71 11.54 -57.28
C LEU A 4 66.34 10.81 -56.00
N PHE A 5 66.68 9.57 -55.97
CA PHE A 5 66.82 8.66 -54.82
C PHE A 5 67.56 9.30 -53.67
N ARG A 6 67.15 9.03 -52.43
CA ARG A 6 68.09 8.61 -51.35
C ARG A 6 67.40 7.81 -50.26
N ASN A 7 67.87 6.65 -50.24
CA ASN A 7 67.82 5.59 -49.22
C ASN A 7 68.33 6.07 -47.85
N LYS A 8 67.60 5.83 -46.74
CA LYS A 8 68.21 5.72 -45.43
C LYS A 8 67.52 4.66 -44.59
N GLN A 9 68.12 3.56 -44.60
CA GLN A 9 68.34 2.51 -43.55
C GLN A 9 67.34 2.45 -42.36
N LEU A 10 66.84 1.28 -42.26
CA LEU A 10 66.29 0.51 -41.17
C LEU A 10 67.16 0.63 -39.88
N GLY A 11 66.52 1.22 -38.84
CA GLY A 11 66.92 1.05 -37.45
C GLY A 11 65.93 0.13 -36.78
N GLY A 12 66.09 -1.16 -36.90
CA GLY A 12 65.34 -2.15 -36.14
C GLY A 12 65.86 -2.17 -34.69
N THR A 13 65.12 -1.55 -33.79
CA THR A 13 65.27 -1.84 -32.37
C THR A 13 64.44 -3.06 -32.03
N SER A 14 65.10 -4.19 -31.91
CA SER A 14 64.55 -5.42 -31.33
C SER A 14 64.11 -5.11 -29.88
N MET A 15 62.82 -5.00 -29.63
CA MET A 15 62.30 -5.01 -28.27
C MET A 15 62.68 -6.33 -27.62
N THR A 16 63.43 -6.26 -26.52
CA THR A 16 63.80 -7.42 -25.74
C THR A 16 62.58 -8.09 -25.12
N ALA A 17 62.59 -9.40 -24.98
CA ALA A 17 61.53 -10.21 -24.39
C ALA A 17 61.09 -9.74 -22.98
N GLN A 18 61.88 -8.85 -22.37
CA GLN A 18 61.64 -8.27 -21.04
C GLN A 18 60.71 -7.04 -21.09
N GLU A 19 60.59 -6.34 -22.22
CA GLU A 19 59.62 -5.22 -22.39
C GLU A 19 58.24 -5.70 -22.80
N MET A 20 58.08 -6.95 -23.22
CA MET A 20 56.79 -7.55 -23.56
C MET A 20 56.01 -8.06 -22.35
N THR A 21 56.65 -8.14 -21.14
CA THR A 21 56.05 -8.65 -19.90
C THR A 21 55.48 -7.56 -19.00
N MET A 22 55.58 -6.28 -19.36
CA MET A 22 54.97 -5.17 -18.60
C MET A 22 53.79 -4.49 -19.31
N ARG A 23 53.08 -5.17 -20.19
CA ARG A 23 51.69 -4.75 -20.45
C ARG A 23 50.88 -5.20 -19.25
N HIS A 24 50.62 -4.26 -18.36
CA HIS A 24 49.56 -4.38 -17.36
C HIS A 24 48.31 -4.83 -18.07
N ASP A 25 47.98 -6.10 -17.92
CA ASP A 25 46.66 -6.64 -18.22
C ASP A 25 45.69 -5.82 -17.34
N PRO A 26 44.69 -5.09 -17.92
CA PRO A 26 43.71 -4.42 -17.08
C PRO A 26 43.05 -5.54 -16.29
N GLN A 27 43.35 -5.61 -14.99
CA GLN A 27 42.78 -6.57 -14.05
C GLN A 27 41.26 -6.51 -14.26
N THR A 28 40.74 -7.51 -14.92
CA THR A 28 39.30 -7.80 -14.90
C THR A 28 38.91 -7.79 -13.42
N PRO A 29 37.97 -6.88 -12.99
CA PRO A 29 37.60 -6.86 -11.59
C PRO A 29 37.13 -8.26 -11.19
N PRO A 30 37.56 -8.77 -10.03
CA PRO A 30 37.25 -10.12 -9.60
C PRO A 30 35.76 -10.35 -9.74
N ALA A 31 35.38 -11.41 -10.46
CA ALA A 31 33.95 -11.72 -10.69
C ALA A 31 33.29 -11.80 -9.32
N ASP A 32 32.39 -10.84 -9.05
CA ASP A 32 31.61 -10.81 -7.80
C ASP A 32 31.01 -12.20 -7.60
N SER A 33 31.23 -12.80 -6.43
CA SER A 33 30.74 -14.14 -6.14
C SER A 33 29.23 -14.19 -6.40
N THR A 34 28.72 -15.29 -6.96
CA THR A 34 27.29 -15.48 -7.24
C THR A 34 26.44 -15.16 -6.02
N THR A 35 26.91 -15.52 -4.83
CA THR A 35 26.28 -15.20 -3.53
C THR A 35 26.13 -13.70 -3.34
N LYS A 36 27.17 -12.90 -3.61
CA LYS A 36 27.09 -11.44 -3.47
C LYS A 36 26.08 -10.84 -4.44
N ARG A 37 25.98 -11.35 -5.66
CA ARG A 37 25.01 -10.90 -6.67
C ARG A 37 23.56 -11.20 -6.30
N ILE A 38 23.27 -12.26 -5.53
CA ILE A 38 21.91 -12.58 -5.05
C ILE A 38 21.45 -11.58 -4.01
N PHE A 39 22.31 -11.17 -3.09
CA PHE A 39 21.95 -10.32 -1.95
C PHE A 39 22.12 -8.83 -2.25
N ILE A 40 23.16 -8.46 -2.99
CA ILE A 40 23.58 -7.07 -3.18
C ILE A 40 23.37 -6.67 -4.63
N GLY A 41 22.77 -5.50 -4.82
CA GLY A 41 22.61 -4.82 -6.10
C GLY A 41 23.38 -3.50 -6.13
N PRO A 42 23.24 -2.71 -7.22
CA PRO A 42 23.92 -1.41 -7.36
C PRO A 42 23.64 -0.44 -6.22
N ASN A 43 22.46 -0.56 -5.59
CA ASN A 43 21.99 0.32 -4.51
C ASN A 43 22.01 -0.38 -3.13
N GLY A 44 22.92 -1.33 -2.89
CA GLY A 44 22.98 -2.11 -1.65
C GLY A 44 22.09 -3.34 -1.65
N LEU A 45 21.52 -3.71 -0.50
CA LEU A 45 20.66 -4.89 -0.37
C LEU A 45 19.48 -4.83 -1.34
N ARG A 46 19.24 -5.91 -2.11
CA ARG A 46 18.16 -5.94 -3.12
C ARG A 46 16.78 -5.79 -2.46
N ALA A 47 15.83 -5.20 -3.20
CA ALA A 47 14.48 -4.87 -2.76
C ALA A 47 13.74 -6.05 -2.10
N GLY A 48 13.83 -7.26 -2.67
CA GLY A 48 13.21 -8.46 -2.11
C GLY A 48 13.71 -8.80 -0.70
N TRP A 49 15.02 -8.72 -0.47
CA TRP A 49 15.61 -8.99 0.85
C TRP A 49 15.25 -7.92 1.87
N ARG A 50 15.21 -6.64 1.46
CA ARG A 50 14.74 -5.54 2.32
C ARG A 50 13.29 -5.76 2.75
N LEU A 51 12.42 -6.15 1.82
CA LEU A 51 11.02 -6.46 2.12
C LEU A 51 10.91 -7.68 3.04
N LEU A 52 11.69 -8.75 2.80
CA LEU A 52 11.69 -9.94 3.67
C LEU A 52 12.12 -9.61 5.10
N ILE A 53 13.15 -8.78 5.29
CA ILE A 53 13.58 -8.33 6.62
C ILE A 53 12.47 -7.52 7.29
N PHE A 54 11.86 -6.56 6.57
CA PHE A 54 10.75 -5.77 7.07
C PHE A 54 9.58 -6.67 7.53
N MET A 55 9.17 -7.62 6.69
CA MET A 55 8.10 -8.55 7.03
C MET A 55 8.47 -9.48 8.20
N ALA A 56 9.73 -9.94 8.28
CA ALA A 56 10.19 -10.74 9.40
C ALA A 56 10.12 -9.99 10.74
N ILE A 57 10.50 -8.71 10.75
CA ILE A 57 10.37 -7.85 11.94
C ILE A 57 8.90 -7.72 12.35
N ILE A 58 8.00 -7.43 11.39
CA ILE A 58 6.56 -7.30 11.66
C ILE A 58 6.02 -8.62 12.21
N MET A 59 6.31 -9.74 11.57
CA MET A 59 5.82 -11.06 12.02
C MET A 59 6.31 -11.41 13.42
N ALA A 60 7.59 -11.17 13.72
CA ALA A 60 8.16 -11.41 15.04
C ALA A 60 7.47 -10.56 16.12
N MET A 61 7.33 -9.25 15.87
CA MET A 61 6.67 -8.33 16.81
C MET A 61 5.17 -8.67 16.96
N SER A 62 4.47 -8.98 15.88
CA SER A 62 3.06 -9.39 15.93
C SER A 62 2.88 -10.69 16.70
N LYS A 63 3.80 -11.64 16.55
CA LYS A 63 3.75 -12.90 17.33
C LYS A 63 3.93 -12.66 18.82
N VAL A 64 4.91 -11.83 19.20
CA VAL A 64 5.12 -11.41 20.61
C VAL A 64 3.87 -10.71 21.15
N ALA A 65 3.31 -9.75 20.39
CA ALA A 65 2.10 -9.05 20.78
C ALA A 65 0.91 -10.01 20.96
N GLN A 66 0.71 -10.98 20.06
CA GLN A 66 -0.34 -12.00 20.19
C GLN A 66 -0.17 -12.85 21.45
N ILE A 67 1.05 -13.28 21.79
CA ILE A 67 1.33 -14.04 23.01
C ILE A 67 0.95 -13.24 24.25
N ILE A 68 1.36 -11.97 24.30
CA ILE A 68 1.05 -11.06 25.40
C ILE A 68 -0.46 -10.84 25.52
N LEU A 69 -1.14 -10.52 24.41
CA LEU A 69 -2.59 -10.29 24.39
C LEU A 69 -3.37 -11.52 24.83
N ARG A 70 -3.02 -12.72 24.34
CA ARG A 70 -3.67 -13.97 24.77
C ARG A 70 -3.46 -14.26 26.26
N ARG A 71 -2.30 -13.89 26.81
CA ARG A 71 -1.98 -14.15 28.21
C ARG A 71 -2.72 -13.21 29.18
N PHE A 72 -2.89 -11.95 28.78
CA PHE A 72 -3.41 -10.89 29.65
C PHE A 72 -4.82 -10.42 29.29
N TYR A 73 -5.28 -10.61 28.03
CA TYR A 73 -6.54 -10.10 27.50
C TYR A 73 -7.23 -11.14 26.60
N PRO A 74 -7.59 -12.32 27.13
CA PRO A 74 -8.17 -13.39 26.27
C PRO A 74 -9.50 -12.98 25.63
N ALA A 75 -10.32 -12.14 26.28
CA ALA A 75 -11.60 -11.67 25.77
C ALA A 75 -11.47 -10.64 24.61
N ALA A 76 -10.32 -10.03 24.41
CA ALA A 76 -10.10 -9.05 23.35
C ALA A 76 -10.08 -9.67 21.94
N LEU A 77 -10.11 -11.00 21.84
CA LEU A 77 -9.97 -11.75 20.60
C LEU A 77 -11.28 -12.33 20.06
N ASP A 78 -12.42 -12.14 20.75
CA ASP A 78 -13.72 -12.67 20.34
C ASP A 78 -14.54 -11.64 19.52
N PRO A 79 -14.85 -11.91 18.24
CA PRO A 79 -15.46 -10.94 17.33
C PRO A 79 -17.00 -11.07 17.22
N ALA A 80 -17.82 -10.75 18.24
CA ALA A 80 -19.27 -10.81 18.08
C ALA A 80 -19.86 -9.71 17.19
N GLN A 81 -19.39 -8.46 17.31
CA GLN A 81 -19.83 -7.33 16.48
C GLN A 81 -18.67 -6.39 16.16
N LEU A 82 -18.70 -5.72 15.02
CA LEU A 82 -17.74 -4.69 14.67
C LEU A 82 -18.04 -3.42 15.49
N THR A 83 -17.12 -3.06 16.38
CA THR A 83 -17.17 -1.83 17.17
C THR A 83 -15.94 -0.98 16.91
N PRO A 84 -15.97 0.36 17.08
CA PRO A 84 -14.78 1.20 16.89
C PRO A 84 -13.57 0.71 17.70
N MET A 85 -13.75 0.30 18.95
CA MET A 85 -12.65 -0.15 19.82
C MET A 85 -12.00 -1.45 19.34
N ARG A 86 -12.71 -2.28 18.58
CA ARG A 86 -12.17 -3.51 17.98
C ARG A 86 -11.25 -3.26 16.80
N ILE A 87 -11.35 -2.08 16.19
CA ILE A 87 -10.41 -1.59 15.18
C ILE A 87 -9.33 -0.75 15.84
N ILE A 88 -9.69 0.22 16.69
CA ILE A 88 -8.75 1.18 17.29
C ILE A 88 -7.62 0.46 18.04
N ALA A 89 -7.95 -0.48 18.93
CA ALA A 89 -6.94 -1.09 19.78
C ALA A 89 -5.93 -1.97 19.01
N PRO A 90 -6.36 -2.89 18.11
CA PRO A 90 -5.44 -3.66 17.28
C PRO A 90 -4.65 -2.78 16.30
N ASP A 91 -5.31 -1.84 15.62
CA ASP A 91 -4.63 -1.05 14.59
C ASP A 91 -3.67 -0.02 15.16
N LEU A 92 -3.92 0.48 16.37
CA LEU A 92 -2.92 1.27 17.09
C LEU A 92 -1.64 0.45 17.34
N LEU A 93 -1.79 -0.81 17.73
CA LEU A 93 -0.67 -1.73 17.91
C LEU A 93 0.01 -2.04 16.57
N VAL A 94 -0.76 -2.28 15.50
CA VAL A 94 -0.21 -2.50 14.15
C VAL A 94 0.54 -1.26 13.67
N CYS A 95 -0.01 -0.06 13.81
CA CYS A 95 0.68 1.19 13.48
C CYS A 95 1.99 1.34 14.26
N PHE A 96 2.01 0.99 15.55
CA PHE A 96 3.23 0.99 16.37
C PHE A 96 4.27 0.00 15.81
N ILE A 97 3.87 -1.26 15.53
CA ILE A 97 4.75 -2.29 14.96
C ILE A 97 5.33 -1.82 13.62
N LEU A 98 4.50 -1.27 12.74
CA LEU A 98 4.93 -0.75 11.45
C LEU A 98 5.90 0.42 11.59
N ALA A 99 5.64 1.35 12.53
CA ALA A 99 6.52 2.47 12.79
C ALA A 99 7.90 2.01 13.30
N VAL A 100 7.95 1.01 14.18
CA VAL A 100 9.21 0.42 14.68
C VAL A 100 9.94 -0.31 13.55
N ALA A 101 9.26 -1.19 12.80
CA ALA A 101 9.87 -1.93 11.70
C ALA A 101 10.41 -0.98 10.63
N ALA A 102 9.63 0.01 10.20
CA ALA A 102 10.07 1.02 9.24
C ALA A 102 11.19 1.92 9.81
N GLY A 103 11.18 2.20 11.11
CA GLY A 103 12.24 2.93 11.80
C GLY A 103 13.57 2.18 11.77
N ILE A 104 13.56 0.87 11.99
CA ILE A 104 14.74 0.01 11.86
C ILE A 104 15.23 0.02 10.41
N MET A 105 14.33 -0.24 9.44
CA MET A 105 14.69 -0.26 8.03
C MET A 105 15.19 1.11 7.53
N SER A 106 14.58 2.21 7.98
CA SER A 106 15.01 3.56 7.60
C SER A 106 16.44 3.87 8.06
N LYS A 107 16.84 3.41 9.26
CA LYS A 107 18.21 3.50 9.74
C LYS A 107 19.17 2.65 8.91
N MET A 108 18.79 1.39 8.59
CA MET A 108 19.59 0.50 7.76
C MET A 108 19.78 1.03 6.33
N GLU A 109 18.79 1.76 5.81
CA GLU A 109 18.81 2.31 4.44
C GLU A 109 19.32 3.76 4.39
N GLY A 110 19.65 4.40 5.53
CA GLY A 110 20.05 5.80 5.59
C GLY A 110 18.94 6.77 5.14
N ARG A 111 17.67 6.50 5.48
CA ARG A 111 16.50 7.23 4.98
C ARG A 111 15.66 7.80 6.13
N ARG A 112 14.81 8.78 5.81
CA ARG A 112 13.80 9.32 6.74
C ARG A 112 12.48 8.56 6.58
N LEU A 113 11.77 8.27 7.68
CA LEU A 113 10.47 7.56 7.65
C LEU A 113 9.46 8.17 6.69
N GLY A 114 9.39 9.51 6.61
CA GLY A 114 8.46 10.20 5.71
C GLY A 114 8.68 9.93 4.22
N GLN A 115 9.86 9.44 3.84
CA GLN A 115 10.17 9.11 2.44
C GLN A 115 9.45 7.83 1.95
N TYR A 116 8.88 7.05 2.86
CA TYR A 116 8.03 5.91 2.52
C TYR A 116 6.55 6.32 2.36
N GLY A 117 6.30 7.55 1.95
CA GLY A 117 5.00 8.04 1.51
C GLY A 117 4.16 8.79 2.54
N LEU A 118 4.59 8.94 3.80
CA LEU A 118 3.88 9.69 4.84
C LEU A 118 4.70 10.90 5.36
N PRO A 119 5.00 11.91 4.51
CA PRO A 119 5.67 13.11 4.97
C PRO A 119 4.77 13.89 5.95
N ARG A 120 5.31 14.23 7.13
CA ARG A 120 4.56 14.97 8.16
C ARG A 120 4.09 16.35 7.69
N SER A 121 4.86 16.98 6.81
CA SER A 121 4.52 18.29 6.23
C SER A 121 3.24 18.28 5.40
N GLU A 122 2.82 17.12 4.90
CA GLU A 122 1.61 16.94 4.09
C GLU A 122 0.46 16.28 4.87
N ALA A 123 0.67 15.99 6.17
CA ALA A 123 -0.33 15.35 7.02
C ALA A 123 -1.59 16.23 7.11
N LEU A 124 -2.75 15.59 6.95
CA LEU A 124 -4.07 16.22 7.05
C LEU A 124 -4.28 17.46 6.17
N ARG A 125 -3.46 17.62 5.10
CA ARG A 125 -3.61 18.69 4.13
C ARG A 125 -4.63 18.33 3.03
N LYS A 126 -4.69 19.15 1.98
CA LYS A 126 -5.67 19.06 0.88
C LYS A 126 -5.86 17.63 0.35
N ASN A 127 -4.77 16.89 0.11
CA ASN A 127 -4.85 15.53 -0.45
C ASN A 127 -5.63 14.57 0.46
N PHE A 128 -5.45 14.68 1.77
CA PHE A 128 -6.17 13.86 2.75
C PHE A 128 -7.69 14.13 2.69
N TRP A 129 -8.10 15.40 2.73
CA TRP A 129 -9.52 15.76 2.69
C TRP A 129 -10.18 15.46 1.34
N VAL A 130 -9.43 15.65 0.24
CA VAL A 130 -9.86 15.23 -1.09
C VAL A 130 -10.05 13.72 -1.14
N GLY A 131 -9.15 12.95 -0.52
CA GLY A 131 -9.30 11.51 -0.38
C GLY A 131 -10.58 11.14 0.34
N ILE A 132 -10.84 11.71 1.54
CA ILE A 132 -12.06 11.46 2.31
C ILE A 132 -13.32 11.73 1.47
N LEU A 133 -13.38 12.87 0.79
CA LEU A 133 -14.53 13.22 -0.03
C LEU A 133 -14.74 12.21 -1.17
N ILE A 134 -13.67 11.81 -1.86
CA ILE A 134 -13.78 10.82 -2.95
C ILE A 134 -14.20 9.46 -2.40
N GLY A 135 -13.67 9.03 -1.25
CA GLY A 135 -14.04 7.77 -0.58
C GLY A 135 -15.52 7.75 -0.19
N LEU A 136 -16.01 8.83 0.44
CA LEU A 136 -17.42 8.99 0.78
C LEU A 136 -18.32 8.97 -0.47
N LEU A 137 -17.94 9.66 -1.53
CA LEU A 137 -18.69 9.66 -2.78
C LEU A 137 -18.69 8.27 -3.43
N ALA A 138 -17.58 7.55 -3.39
CA ALA A 138 -17.48 6.22 -3.97
C ALA A 138 -18.36 5.21 -3.24
N THR A 139 -18.28 5.13 -1.90
CA THR A 139 -19.14 4.25 -1.11
C THR A 139 -20.61 4.64 -1.24
N SER A 140 -20.94 5.95 -1.22
CA SER A 140 -22.29 6.44 -1.41
C SER A 140 -22.86 6.05 -2.78
N SER A 141 -22.06 6.19 -3.84
CA SER A 141 -22.47 5.78 -5.19
C SER A 141 -22.72 4.29 -5.30
N THR A 142 -21.87 3.47 -4.65
CA THR A 142 -22.04 2.01 -4.58
C THR A 142 -23.34 1.65 -3.87
N VAL A 143 -23.57 2.21 -2.68
CA VAL A 143 -24.78 1.95 -1.88
C VAL A 143 -26.05 2.47 -2.58
N LEU A 144 -25.99 3.64 -3.19
CA LEU A 144 -27.10 4.19 -3.97
C LEU A 144 -27.43 3.36 -5.20
N GLY A 145 -26.44 2.78 -5.88
CA GLY A 145 -26.67 1.85 -6.98
C GLY A 145 -27.42 0.60 -6.52
N ILE A 146 -27.02 0.01 -5.38
CA ILE A 146 -27.72 -1.12 -4.76
C ILE A 146 -29.15 -0.72 -4.33
N PHE A 147 -29.32 0.48 -3.75
CA PHE A 147 -30.62 1.01 -3.33
C PHE A 147 -31.57 1.22 -4.51
N ALA A 148 -31.10 1.78 -5.61
CA ALA A 148 -31.87 2.01 -6.82
C ALA A 148 -32.44 0.73 -7.44
N LEU A 149 -31.76 -0.41 -7.24
CA LEU A 149 -32.22 -1.74 -7.65
C LEU A 149 -32.92 -2.52 -6.52
N HIS A 150 -33.36 -1.81 -5.47
CA HIS A 150 -34.05 -2.37 -4.32
C HIS A 150 -33.27 -3.46 -3.55
N GLY A 151 -31.93 -3.49 -3.68
CA GLY A 151 -31.04 -4.45 -3.02
C GLY A 151 -30.75 -4.11 -1.55
N VAL A 152 -30.98 -2.88 -1.12
CA VAL A 152 -30.84 -2.43 0.27
C VAL A 152 -32.03 -1.56 0.68
N ARG A 153 -32.42 -1.68 1.94
CA ARG A 153 -33.42 -0.81 2.57
C ARG A 153 -32.86 -0.24 3.85
N PHE A 154 -33.15 1.02 4.13
CA PHE A 154 -32.76 1.69 5.35
C PHE A 154 -33.93 1.85 6.29
N THR A 155 -33.72 1.61 7.58
CA THR A 155 -34.68 1.86 8.65
C THR A 155 -34.17 2.99 9.56
N SER A 156 -34.83 3.23 10.69
CA SER A 156 -34.47 4.29 11.63
C SER A 156 -33.00 4.25 12.07
N ALA A 157 -32.49 5.40 12.49
CA ALA A 157 -31.10 5.52 13.01
C ALA A 157 -30.88 4.59 14.21
N ALA A 158 -29.70 3.96 14.23
CA ALA A 158 -29.28 3.12 15.36
C ALA A 158 -28.75 3.93 16.53
N VAL A 159 -28.25 5.16 16.28
CA VAL A 159 -27.78 6.09 17.31
C VAL A 159 -28.53 7.42 17.22
N HIS A 160 -28.76 8.07 18.38
CA HIS A 160 -29.52 9.29 18.50
C HIS A 160 -28.82 10.33 19.39
N GLY A 161 -29.19 11.59 19.20
CA GLY A 161 -28.71 12.69 20.01
C GLY A 161 -27.17 12.87 19.95
N THR A 162 -26.55 13.14 21.07
CA THR A 162 -25.09 13.35 21.15
C THR A 162 -24.26 12.10 20.86
N ALA A 163 -24.86 10.90 20.98
CA ALA A 163 -24.18 9.65 20.62
C ALA A 163 -23.82 9.57 19.13
N ILE A 164 -24.50 10.31 18.25
CA ILE A 164 -24.14 10.42 16.83
C ILE A 164 -22.72 10.97 16.67
N LEU A 165 -22.40 12.07 17.37
CA LEU A 165 -21.10 12.72 17.26
C LEU A 165 -19.96 11.84 17.81
N THR A 166 -20.21 11.20 18.96
CA THR A 166 -19.21 10.29 19.58
C THR A 166 -18.98 9.05 18.73
N ALA A 167 -20.02 8.44 18.17
CA ALA A 167 -19.91 7.31 17.26
C ALA A 167 -19.20 7.71 15.95
N ALA A 168 -19.58 8.85 15.35
CA ALA A 168 -18.94 9.39 14.15
C ALA A 168 -17.43 9.60 14.35
N ALA A 169 -17.05 10.20 15.47
CA ALA A 169 -15.63 10.44 15.81
C ALA A 169 -14.89 9.14 16.10
N ALA A 170 -15.49 8.20 16.83
CA ALA A 170 -14.89 6.92 17.16
C ALA A 170 -14.66 6.07 15.89
N TRP A 171 -15.64 5.99 14.98
CA TRP A 171 -15.47 5.34 13.69
C TRP A 171 -14.45 6.07 12.79
N GLY A 172 -14.41 7.40 12.83
CA GLY A 172 -13.42 8.21 12.13
C GLY A 172 -11.98 7.88 12.60
N LEU A 173 -11.77 7.77 13.91
CA LEU A 173 -10.47 7.36 14.46
C LEU A 173 -10.13 5.91 14.09
N ALA A 174 -11.10 5.01 14.17
CA ALA A 174 -10.92 3.61 13.81
C ALA A 174 -10.41 3.46 12.37
N PHE A 175 -11.12 4.04 11.42
CA PHE A 175 -10.73 3.93 10.01
C PHE A 175 -9.56 4.80 9.59
N LEU A 176 -9.22 5.84 10.36
CA LEU A 176 -7.95 6.53 10.19
C LEU A 176 -6.78 5.60 10.53
N LEU A 177 -6.86 4.87 11.63
CA LEU A 177 -5.81 3.92 12.05
C LEU A 177 -5.72 2.74 11.09
N ALA A 178 -6.86 2.15 10.69
CA ALA A 178 -6.89 1.07 9.70
C ALA A 178 -6.26 1.52 8.37
N GLY A 179 -6.70 2.66 7.83
CA GLY A 179 -6.13 3.20 6.60
C GLY A 179 -4.65 3.55 6.72
N LEU A 180 -4.18 4.09 7.86
CA LEU A 180 -2.75 4.33 8.09
C LEU A 180 -1.97 3.02 8.11
N ALA A 181 -2.46 2.00 8.82
CA ALA A 181 -1.80 0.70 8.95
C ALA A 181 -1.70 0.00 7.60
N GLU A 182 -2.81 -0.16 6.91
CA GLU A 182 -2.87 -0.90 5.65
C GLU A 182 -2.18 -0.17 4.50
N GLU A 183 -2.40 1.14 4.36
CA GLU A 183 -1.75 1.89 3.29
C GLU A 183 -0.24 1.99 3.50
N PHE A 184 0.21 2.13 4.75
CA PHE A 184 1.65 2.16 5.00
C PHE A 184 2.30 0.79 4.79
N LEU A 185 1.63 -0.30 5.17
CA LEU A 185 2.14 -1.65 4.94
C LEU A 185 2.29 -1.95 3.44
N PHE A 186 1.22 -1.77 2.66
CA PHE A 186 1.17 -2.18 1.25
C PHE A 186 1.71 -1.11 0.30
N ARG A 187 1.33 0.17 0.47
CA ARG A 187 1.67 1.28 -0.45
C ARG A 187 2.78 2.18 0.09
N GLY A 188 3.11 2.05 1.39
CA GLY A 188 4.27 2.68 2.01
C GLY A 188 5.54 1.86 1.78
N TYR A 189 6.09 1.29 2.84
CA TYR A 189 7.38 0.62 2.78
C TYR A 189 7.49 -0.42 1.67
N ALA A 190 6.50 -1.31 1.53
CA ALA A 190 6.54 -2.39 0.54
C ALA A 190 6.56 -1.85 -0.90
N GLN A 191 5.64 -0.95 -1.27
CA GLN A 191 5.57 -0.38 -2.62
C GLN A 191 6.84 0.41 -2.97
N PHE A 192 7.30 1.29 -2.07
CA PHE A 192 8.50 2.09 -2.30
C PHE A 192 9.75 1.21 -2.46
N THR A 193 9.86 0.16 -1.66
CA THR A 193 10.98 -0.79 -1.73
C THR A 193 10.95 -1.61 -3.01
N LEU A 194 9.84 -2.26 -3.34
CA LEU A 194 9.73 -3.11 -4.53
C LEU A 194 9.86 -2.30 -5.82
N THR A 195 9.39 -1.05 -5.85
CA THR A 195 9.55 -0.16 -7.01
C THR A 195 11.02 0.01 -7.39
N THR A 196 11.96 -0.05 -6.44
CA THR A 196 13.40 0.04 -6.76
C THR A 196 13.94 -1.18 -7.49
N GLY A 197 13.24 -2.31 -7.44
CA GLY A 197 13.68 -3.56 -8.08
C GLY A 197 12.91 -3.91 -9.36
N MET A 198 11.61 -3.63 -9.41
CA MET A 198 10.75 -4.08 -10.50
C MET A 198 9.90 -2.98 -11.13
N GLY A 199 10.04 -1.73 -10.67
CA GLY A 199 9.24 -0.60 -11.15
C GLY A 199 7.89 -0.46 -10.45
N PHE A 200 7.23 0.68 -10.67
CA PHE A 200 6.03 1.06 -9.93
C PHE A 200 4.84 0.12 -10.18
N TRP A 201 4.44 -0.06 -11.43
CA TRP A 201 3.23 -0.81 -11.76
C TRP A 201 3.34 -2.31 -11.47
N PRO A 202 4.42 -3.03 -11.81
CA PRO A 202 4.58 -4.42 -11.38
C PRO A 202 4.49 -4.59 -9.87
N SER A 203 5.10 -3.69 -9.10
CA SER A 203 4.98 -3.68 -7.63
C SER A 203 3.54 -3.43 -7.18
N ALA A 204 2.84 -2.48 -7.82
CA ALA A 204 1.44 -2.16 -7.52
C ALA A 204 0.51 -3.35 -7.78
N PHE A 205 0.65 -4.04 -8.91
CA PHE A 205 -0.14 -5.24 -9.22
C PHE A 205 0.14 -6.37 -8.22
N LEU A 206 1.42 -6.64 -7.91
CA LEU A 206 1.79 -7.66 -6.94
C LEU A 206 1.18 -7.39 -5.56
N LEU A 207 1.38 -6.17 -5.05
CA LEU A 207 0.93 -5.80 -3.71
C LEU A 207 -0.59 -5.67 -3.62
N SER A 208 -1.28 -5.20 -4.67
CA SER A 208 -2.74 -5.20 -4.71
C SER A 208 -3.32 -6.61 -4.81
N GLY A 209 -2.66 -7.52 -5.55
CA GLY A 209 -3.01 -8.93 -5.56
C GLY A 209 -2.87 -9.59 -4.19
N LEU A 210 -1.76 -9.33 -3.48
CA LEU A 210 -1.55 -9.81 -2.11
C LEU A 210 -2.58 -9.21 -1.14
N PHE A 211 -2.93 -7.93 -1.31
CA PHE A 211 -3.99 -7.27 -0.53
C PHE A 211 -5.33 -7.98 -0.71
N GLY A 212 -5.72 -8.30 -1.96
CA GLY A 212 -6.92 -9.08 -2.24
C GLY A 212 -6.87 -10.50 -1.65
N LEU A 213 -5.71 -11.17 -1.70
CA LEU A 213 -5.53 -12.50 -1.12
C LEU A 213 -5.69 -12.53 0.41
N VAL A 214 -5.20 -11.49 1.12
CA VAL A 214 -5.43 -11.37 2.57
C VAL A 214 -6.92 -11.27 2.87
N HIS A 215 -7.68 -10.49 2.08
CA HIS A 215 -9.12 -10.32 2.24
C HIS A 215 -9.92 -11.55 1.80
N ALA A 216 -9.37 -12.41 0.95
CA ALA A 216 -10.03 -13.67 0.55
C ALA A 216 -10.33 -14.62 1.72
N SER A 217 -9.69 -14.40 2.88
CA SER A 217 -9.97 -15.15 4.11
C SER A 217 -11.17 -14.62 4.91
N ASN A 218 -11.77 -13.49 4.51
CA ASN A 218 -12.95 -12.94 5.17
C ASN A 218 -14.14 -13.89 5.00
N GLY A 219 -14.96 -14.02 6.06
CA GLY A 219 -16.10 -14.90 6.05
C GLY A 219 -17.12 -14.55 4.96
N GLY A 220 -17.38 -15.47 4.04
CA GLY A 220 -18.34 -15.28 2.96
C GLY A 220 -17.81 -14.51 1.75
N GLU A 221 -16.49 -14.30 1.66
CA GLU A 221 -15.88 -13.58 0.52
C GLU A 221 -16.16 -14.29 -0.82
N SER A 222 -16.22 -13.52 -1.87
CA SER A 222 -16.48 -13.96 -3.24
C SER A 222 -15.35 -13.56 -4.17
N VAL A 223 -15.27 -14.23 -5.32
CA VAL A 223 -14.31 -13.83 -6.38
C VAL A 223 -14.49 -12.36 -6.77
N LEU A 224 -15.75 -11.91 -6.87
CA LEU A 224 -16.06 -10.51 -7.18
C LEU A 224 -15.56 -9.56 -6.09
N GLY A 225 -15.73 -9.92 -4.81
CA GLY A 225 -15.23 -9.14 -3.70
C GLY A 225 -13.69 -9.07 -3.70
N VAL A 226 -13.00 -10.19 -3.89
CA VAL A 226 -11.53 -10.19 -4.02
C VAL A 226 -11.08 -9.30 -5.18
N LEU A 227 -11.74 -9.36 -6.35
CA LEU A 227 -11.43 -8.47 -7.48
C LEU A 227 -11.71 -7.00 -7.16
N SER A 228 -12.74 -6.70 -6.38
CA SER A 228 -13.02 -5.34 -5.90
C SER A 228 -11.91 -4.84 -4.98
N VAL A 229 -11.44 -5.67 -4.05
CA VAL A 229 -10.33 -5.32 -3.14
C VAL A 229 -9.02 -5.12 -3.92
N VAL A 230 -8.72 -5.95 -4.92
CA VAL A 230 -7.57 -5.73 -5.82
C VAL A 230 -7.71 -4.40 -6.57
N SER A 231 -8.91 -4.09 -7.08
CA SER A 231 -9.19 -2.84 -7.79
C SER A 231 -9.07 -1.62 -6.88
N PHE A 232 -9.55 -1.74 -5.64
CA PHE A 232 -9.35 -0.75 -4.58
C PHE A 232 -7.86 -0.50 -4.35
N GLY A 233 -7.08 -1.57 -4.19
CA GLY A 233 -5.63 -1.50 -4.04
C GLY A 233 -4.91 -0.78 -5.18
N LEU A 234 -5.28 -1.08 -6.42
CA LEU A 234 -4.72 -0.42 -7.60
C LEU A 234 -5.12 1.05 -7.70
N LEU A 235 -6.35 1.41 -7.30
CA LEU A 235 -6.78 2.81 -7.22
C LEU A 235 -5.94 3.60 -6.21
N LEU A 236 -5.64 3.02 -5.04
CA LEU A 236 -4.80 3.68 -4.03
C LEU A 236 -3.34 3.81 -4.48
N CYS A 237 -2.83 2.84 -5.25
CA CYS A 237 -1.54 2.99 -5.94
C CYS A 237 -1.58 4.12 -6.99
N LEU A 238 -2.69 4.28 -7.71
CA LEU A 238 -2.86 5.40 -8.63
C LEU A 238 -2.84 6.75 -7.90
N PHE A 239 -3.51 6.85 -6.74
CA PHE A 239 -3.46 8.05 -5.90
C PHE A 239 -2.03 8.36 -5.47
N LEU A 240 -1.30 7.38 -4.94
CA LEU A 240 0.11 7.52 -4.60
C LEU A 240 0.93 8.01 -5.80
N ARG A 241 0.74 7.40 -6.97
CA ARG A 241 1.49 7.78 -8.18
C ARG A 241 1.24 9.22 -8.59
N ARG A 242 0.00 9.70 -8.50
CA ARG A 242 -0.41 11.04 -8.93
C ARG A 242 -0.14 12.13 -7.91
N THR A 243 -0.24 11.83 -6.62
CA THR A 243 -0.07 12.81 -5.53
C THR A 243 1.34 12.83 -4.94
N GLY A 244 2.11 11.75 -5.11
CA GLY A 244 3.47 11.59 -4.58
C GLY A 244 3.54 11.17 -3.12
N ASN A 245 2.40 11.03 -2.42
CA ASN A 245 2.32 10.59 -1.03
C ASN A 245 1.01 9.82 -0.75
N LEU A 246 0.93 9.19 0.42
CA LEU A 246 -0.18 8.32 0.81
C LEU A 246 -1.40 9.06 1.39
N TRP A 247 -1.31 10.37 1.67
CA TRP A 247 -2.38 11.05 2.38
C TRP A 247 -3.72 11.05 1.65
N CYS A 248 -3.71 11.06 0.31
CA CYS A 248 -4.93 10.88 -0.47
C CYS A 248 -5.49 9.46 -0.36
N ALA A 249 -4.63 8.45 -0.37
CA ALA A 249 -5.01 7.04 -0.22
C ALA A 249 -5.58 6.77 1.18
N VAL A 250 -4.90 7.24 2.23
CA VAL A 250 -5.36 7.13 3.63
C VAL A 250 -6.71 7.84 3.81
N GLY A 251 -6.85 9.05 3.24
CA GLY A 251 -8.14 9.77 3.30
C GLY A 251 -9.26 9.03 2.58
N PHE A 252 -9.00 8.47 1.39
CA PHE A 252 -9.98 7.68 0.64
C PHE A 252 -10.42 6.45 1.40
N HIS A 253 -9.47 5.68 1.95
CA HIS A 253 -9.72 4.50 2.76
C HIS A 253 -10.64 4.85 3.95
N LEU A 254 -10.24 5.86 4.74
CA LEU A 254 -11.06 6.36 5.84
C LEU A 254 -12.47 6.74 5.38
N GLY A 255 -12.59 7.56 4.34
CA GLY A 255 -13.90 8.07 3.88
C GLY A 255 -14.80 6.97 3.33
N TYR A 256 -14.23 6.00 2.63
CA TYR A 256 -14.94 4.84 2.09
C TYR A 256 -15.53 3.98 3.21
N ASP A 257 -14.70 3.55 4.17
CA ASP A 257 -15.10 2.67 5.25
C ASP A 257 -15.99 3.35 6.29
N TRP A 258 -15.70 4.60 6.60
CA TRP A 258 -16.54 5.39 7.49
C TRP A 258 -17.95 5.59 6.90
N GLY A 259 -18.04 5.87 5.60
CA GLY A 259 -19.31 5.95 4.90
C GLY A 259 -20.07 4.63 4.94
N GLN A 260 -19.39 3.52 4.62
CA GLN A 260 -19.97 2.19 4.62
C GLN A 260 -20.47 1.81 6.02
N THR A 261 -19.64 1.96 7.02
CA THR A 261 -19.86 1.46 8.39
C THR A 261 -20.73 2.39 9.22
N PHE A 262 -20.31 3.66 9.37
CA PHE A 262 -21.03 4.59 10.23
C PHE A 262 -22.26 5.18 9.55
N LEU A 263 -22.12 5.72 8.33
CA LEU A 263 -23.21 6.45 7.68
C LEU A 263 -24.33 5.50 7.27
N TYR A 264 -24.00 4.43 6.54
CA TYR A 264 -24.99 3.53 5.96
C TYR A 264 -25.31 2.30 6.81
N GLY A 265 -24.48 1.96 7.80
CA GLY A 265 -24.69 0.79 8.65
C GLY A 265 -24.71 -0.52 7.87
N VAL A 266 -23.97 -0.61 6.77
CA VAL A 266 -23.86 -1.81 5.96
C VAL A 266 -22.63 -2.62 6.38
N PRO A 267 -22.59 -3.94 6.13
CA PRO A 267 -21.42 -4.76 6.46
C PRO A 267 -20.14 -4.19 5.84
N ASN A 268 -19.05 -4.32 6.57
CA ASN A 268 -17.71 -3.97 6.11
C ASN A 268 -16.82 -5.20 6.33
N SER A 269 -16.22 -5.70 5.26
CA SER A 269 -15.38 -6.91 5.27
C SER A 269 -16.02 -8.11 5.97
N GLY A 270 -17.34 -8.27 5.80
CA GLY A 270 -18.11 -9.36 6.38
C GLY A 270 -18.56 -9.16 7.83
N LEU A 271 -18.31 -8.00 8.43
CA LEU A 271 -18.69 -7.71 9.81
C LEU A 271 -19.81 -6.65 9.86
N LEU A 272 -20.83 -6.91 10.67
CA LEU A 272 -21.94 -5.96 10.89
C LEU A 272 -21.53 -4.90 11.91
N PRO A 273 -21.63 -3.60 11.57
CA PRO A 273 -21.27 -2.53 12.47
C PRO A 273 -22.31 -2.35 13.59
N SER A 274 -21.82 -1.98 14.77
CA SER A 274 -22.62 -1.39 15.83
C SER A 274 -22.57 0.14 15.76
N GLN A 275 -23.54 0.83 16.34
CA GLN A 275 -23.52 2.30 16.46
C GLN A 275 -23.42 3.04 15.12
N SER A 276 -24.08 2.55 14.10
CA SER A 276 -24.23 3.23 12.80
C SER A 276 -25.33 4.29 12.83
N LEU A 277 -25.27 5.25 11.91
CA LEU A 277 -26.31 6.27 11.76
C LEU A 277 -27.59 5.65 11.18
N LEU A 278 -27.48 4.83 10.15
CA LEU A 278 -28.59 4.11 9.55
C LEU A 278 -28.47 2.61 9.83
N ASN A 279 -29.61 1.93 9.88
CA ASN A 279 -29.68 0.48 9.87
C ASN A 279 -30.03 0.01 8.47
N ALA A 280 -29.19 -0.82 7.88
CA ALA A 280 -29.39 -1.39 6.56
C ALA A 280 -29.85 -2.84 6.63
N SER A 281 -30.77 -3.22 5.73
CA SER A 281 -31.12 -4.61 5.47
C SER A 281 -31.01 -4.90 3.98
N PHE A 282 -30.34 -6.00 3.64
CA PHE A 282 -30.13 -6.40 2.25
C PHE A 282 -31.12 -7.43 1.80
N SER A 283 -31.55 -7.33 0.52
CA SER A 283 -32.40 -8.32 -0.15
C SER A 283 -32.01 -8.40 -1.62
N GLY A 284 -31.87 -9.62 -2.14
CA GLY A 284 -31.52 -9.85 -3.53
C GLY A 284 -30.25 -10.69 -3.74
N PRO A 285 -29.83 -10.84 -5.00
CA PRO A 285 -28.71 -11.70 -5.33
C PRO A 285 -27.36 -11.12 -4.87
N ARG A 286 -26.38 -11.99 -4.64
CA ARG A 286 -25.04 -11.62 -4.16
C ARG A 286 -24.31 -10.63 -5.05
N TRP A 287 -24.44 -10.75 -6.36
CA TRP A 287 -23.79 -9.82 -7.30
C TRP A 287 -24.27 -8.36 -7.14
N LEU A 288 -25.51 -8.18 -6.67
CA LEU A 288 -26.11 -6.88 -6.40
C LEU A 288 -25.71 -6.35 -5.02
N THR A 289 -25.86 -7.16 -3.99
CA THR A 289 -25.77 -6.74 -2.58
C THR A 289 -24.37 -6.92 -1.98
N GLY A 290 -23.54 -7.77 -2.58
CA GLY A 290 -22.28 -8.23 -2.00
C GLY A 290 -22.45 -9.36 -0.97
N GLY A 291 -23.68 -9.76 -0.67
CA GLY A 291 -24.00 -10.80 0.30
C GLY A 291 -23.62 -10.41 1.72
N THR A 292 -22.99 -11.35 2.45
CA THR A 292 -22.57 -11.12 3.85
C THR A 292 -21.36 -10.20 3.96
N VAL A 293 -20.53 -10.11 2.93
CA VAL A 293 -19.32 -9.26 2.92
C VAL A 293 -19.72 -7.77 2.93
N GLY A 294 -20.73 -7.42 2.16
CA GLY A 294 -21.22 -6.07 2.05
C GLY A 294 -21.05 -5.46 0.65
N PRO A 295 -21.38 -4.17 0.48
CA PRO A 295 -21.36 -3.48 -0.82
C PRO A 295 -20.07 -3.58 -1.60
N GLU A 296 -18.94 -3.76 -0.93
CA GLU A 296 -17.62 -3.92 -1.54
C GLU A 296 -17.51 -5.19 -2.40
N ALA A 297 -18.29 -6.23 -2.12
CA ALA A 297 -18.39 -7.43 -2.93
C ALA A 297 -19.54 -7.38 -3.96
N SER A 298 -20.18 -6.22 -4.18
CA SER A 298 -21.17 -6.00 -5.22
C SER A 298 -20.52 -5.65 -6.56
N LEU A 299 -21.26 -5.85 -7.65
CA LEU A 299 -20.81 -5.44 -8.99
C LEU A 299 -20.61 -3.91 -9.11
N PHE A 300 -21.34 -3.13 -8.32
CA PHE A 300 -21.21 -1.68 -8.32
C PHE A 300 -19.83 -1.21 -7.83
N CYS A 301 -19.24 -1.92 -6.87
CA CYS A 301 -17.96 -1.49 -6.29
C CYS A 301 -16.84 -1.36 -7.35
N PRO A 302 -16.44 -2.39 -8.11
CA PRO A 302 -15.38 -2.25 -9.10
C PRO A 302 -15.73 -1.27 -10.22
N ILE A 303 -17.00 -1.13 -10.58
CA ILE A 303 -17.45 -0.13 -11.58
C ILE A 303 -17.21 1.29 -11.06
N ILE A 304 -17.63 1.59 -9.83
CA ILE A 304 -17.42 2.91 -9.22
C ILE A 304 -15.93 3.20 -9.02
N LEU A 305 -15.16 2.22 -8.56
CA LEU A 305 -13.70 2.38 -8.44
C LEU A 305 -13.02 2.69 -9.79
N ALA A 306 -13.47 2.04 -10.87
CA ALA A 306 -12.99 2.34 -12.23
C ALA A 306 -13.35 3.76 -12.67
N ILE A 307 -14.58 4.21 -12.41
CA ILE A 307 -15.01 5.59 -12.71
C ILE A 307 -14.14 6.58 -11.91
N VAL A 308 -13.93 6.34 -10.63
CA VAL A 308 -13.04 7.18 -9.79
C VAL A 308 -11.62 7.21 -10.36
N ALA A 309 -11.07 6.07 -10.78
CA ALA A 309 -9.74 5.99 -11.38
C ALA A 309 -9.63 6.83 -12.67
N ILE A 310 -10.65 6.76 -13.53
CA ILE A 310 -10.71 7.54 -14.78
C ILE A 310 -10.78 9.04 -14.46
N VAL A 311 -11.74 9.46 -13.64
CA VAL A 311 -11.95 10.88 -13.28
C VAL A 311 -10.71 11.45 -12.60
N PHE A 312 -10.12 10.68 -11.66
CA PHE A 312 -8.89 11.09 -10.98
C PHE A 312 -7.71 11.24 -11.95
N SER A 313 -7.56 10.29 -12.90
CA SER A 313 -6.51 10.35 -13.91
C SER A 313 -6.65 11.53 -14.86
N LEU A 314 -7.88 11.91 -15.22
CA LEU A 314 -8.15 13.09 -16.05
C LEU A 314 -7.83 14.39 -15.33
N LYS A 315 -8.08 14.46 -14.01
CA LYS A 315 -7.82 15.64 -13.17
C LYS A 315 -6.35 15.76 -12.76
N TYR A 316 -5.73 14.67 -12.36
CA TYR A 316 -4.33 14.60 -11.92
C TYR A 316 -3.48 13.92 -13.00
N ARG A 317 -3.05 14.68 -14.01
CA ARG A 317 -2.35 14.12 -15.18
C ARG A 317 -0.89 13.78 -14.92
N GLU A 318 -0.23 14.51 -14.02
CA GLU A 318 1.19 14.34 -13.72
C GLU A 318 1.45 13.20 -12.73
N ALA A 319 2.53 12.46 -12.93
CA ALA A 319 3.03 11.51 -11.96
C ALA A 319 4.00 12.21 -11.00
N ARG A 320 3.64 12.30 -9.72
CA ARG A 320 4.46 12.97 -8.68
C ARG A 320 5.20 11.98 -7.79
N TYR A 321 4.93 10.68 -7.93
CA TYR A 321 5.67 9.66 -7.22
C TYR A 321 7.15 9.69 -7.61
N GLN A 322 8.02 9.71 -6.62
CA GLN A 322 9.46 9.62 -6.81
C GLN A 322 9.97 8.30 -6.22
N PRO A 323 10.62 7.44 -7.02
CA PRO A 323 11.22 6.23 -6.50
C PRO A 323 12.37 6.56 -5.56
N LEU A 324 12.64 5.66 -4.61
CA LEU A 324 13.78 5.76 -3.72
C LEU A 324 15.07 5.43 -4.49
N ASN A 325 15.74 6.44 -5.01
CA ASN A 325 17.04 6.29 -5.68
C ASN A 325 18.17 6.42 -4.67
N GLY A 326 19.02 5.38 -4.53
CA GLY A 326 20.25 5.41 -3.71
C GLY A 326 20.08 5.76 -2.22
N PRO A 327 21.13 5.66 -1.38
CA PRO A 327 21.14 6.27 -0.04
C PRO A 327 20.99 7.79 -0.20
N SER A 328 20.09 8.41 0.57
CA SER A 328 20.03 9.87 0.60
C SER A 328 21.37 10.37 1.12
N ALA A 329 22.09 11.15 0.31
CA ALA A 329 23.20 11.93 0.83
C ALA A 329 22.68 12.74 2.02
N SER A 330 23.25 12.45 3.19
CA SER A 330 22.98 13.12 4.47
C SER A 330 23.32 14.61 4.42
#